data_605ee5909e31ade9db244050135abc49
#
_entry.id   605ee5909e31ade9db244050135abc49
#
_cell.length_a   1.000
_cell.length_b   1.000
_cell.length_c   1.000
_cell.angle_alpha   90.00
_cell.angle_beta   90.00
_cell.angle_gamma   90.00
#
_symmetry.space_group_name_H-M   'P 1'
#
loop_
_entity.id
_entity.type
_entity.pdbx_description
1 polymer ?
#
loop_
_entity_poly.entity_id
_entity_poly.type
_entity_poly.pdbx_seq_one_letter_code
_entity_poly.pdbx_strand_id
1 'polypeptide(L)'
;MDVKGKNIIVTGGSLGIGKETAKSLVEKGANVLITGRSEERLQNAKLYTNADILEFDIADFDNLTQNAKKCLEILDNRVDVLINNAGIGVRASVEELNIDDFLKVFNVNVFGLSLFTKEIIPLLKAKKSGTIINIGSTASLKGYKNGSIYSSSKFAVRCLTQCWQAELRPFNIRVSQVNPSEVTTAFANKERVERKEIHNKLTVREIAHAIVSAIEMDDRGFINELNVWATNPFS
;
A
#
# COMPACT_ATOMS: atom_id res chain seq x y z
N MET A 1 -9.00 16.40 -2.89
CA MET A 1 -7.61 16.92 -3.11
C MET A 1 -7.26 16.77 -4.60
N ASP A 2 -6.80 17.80 -5.28
CA ASP A 2 -6.14 17.66 -6.58
C ASP A 2 -4.76 17.04 -6.37
N VAL A 3 -4.43 15.99 -7.10
CA VAL A 3 -3.13 15.30 -6.98
C VAL A 3 -2.02 15.95 -7.81
N LYS A 4 -2.33 16.89 -8.70
CA LYS A 4 -1.34 17.59 -9.52
C LYS A 4 -0.31 18.32 -8.66
N GLY A 5 0.97 18.05 -8.89
CA GLY A 5 2.08 18.61 -8.11
C GLY A 5 2.19 18.12 -6.67
N LYS A 6 1.42 17.10 -6.26
CA LYS A 6 1.52 16.49 -4.94
C LYS A 6 2.64 15.47 -4.86
N ASN A 7 3.32 15.42 -3.74
CA ASN A 7 4.39 14.47 -3.47
C ASN A 7 3.82 13.22 -2.79
N ILE A 8 3.96 12.08 -3.46
CA ILE A 8 3.30 10.82 -3.08
C ILE A 8 4.33 9.70 -2.97
N ILE A 9 4.33 8.98 -1.84
CA ILE A 9 5.13 7.77 -1.65
C ILE A 9 4.22 6.55 -1.82
N VAL A 10 4.65 5.57 -2.65
CA VAL A 10 3.97 4.28 -2.80
C VAL A 10 4.93 3.17 -2.42
N THR A 11 4.72 2.54 -1.27
CA THR A 11 5.54 1.39 -0.88
C THR A 11 5.12 0.14 -1.66
N GLY A 12 6.10 -0.70 -2.06
CA GLY A 12 5.82 -1.88 -2.89
C GLY A 12 5.31 -1.51 -4.29
N GLY A 13 5.79 -0.39 -4.86
CA GLY A 13 5.38 0.14 -6.15
C GLY A 13 6.02 -0.53 -7.37
N SER A 14 6.83 -1.57 -7.20
CA SER A 14 7.54 -2.21 -8.31
C SER A 14 6.68 -3.16 -9.16
N LEU A 15 5.54 -3.63 -8.64
CA LEU A 15 4.63 -4.59 -9.30
C LEU A 15 3.16 -4.34 -8.92
N GLY A 16 2.25 -4.91 -9.70
CA GLY A 16 0.84 -5.04 -9.37
C GLY A 16 0.13 -3.72 -9.05
N ILE A 17 -0.65 -3.71 -7.96
CA ILE A 17 -1.49 -2.56 -7.57
C ILE A 17 -0.65 -1.29 -7.37
N GLY A 18 0.49 -1.39 -6.67
CA GLY A 18 1.33 -0.23 -6.39
C GLY A 18 1.91 0.39 -7.67
N LYS A 19 2.38 -0.44 -8.61
CA LYS A 19 2.89 0.02 -9.92
C LYS A 19 1.82 0.75 -10.73
N GLU A 20 0.62 0.18 -10.83
CA GLU A 20 -0.48 0.78 -11.58
C GLU A 20 -1.02 2.06 -10.92
N THR A 21 -1.07 2.07 -9.58
CA THR A 21 -1.44 3.29 -8.83
C THR A 21 -0.43 4.41 -9.07
N ALA A 22 0.86 4.09 -9.03
CA ALA A 22 1.92 5.08 -9.31
C ALA A 22 1.80 5.66 -10.72
N LYS A 23 1.56 4.81 -11.73
CA LYS A 23 1.32 5.25 -13.11
C LYS A 23 0.15 6.23 -13.19
N SER A 24 -1.00 5.83 -12.64
CA SER A 24 -2.22 6.65 -12.66
C SER A 24 -2.03 8.01 -11.98
N LEU A 25 -1.23 8.07 -10.91
CA LEU A 25 -0.91 9.31 -10.20
C LEU A 25 0.06 10.20 -10.99
N VAL A 26 1.10 9.62 -11.61
CA VAL A 26 2.04 10.36 -12.47
C VAL A 26 1.31 10.93 -13.69
N GLU A 27 0.43 10.17 -14.34
CA GLU A 27 -0.40 10.65 -15.47
C GLU A 27 -1.31 11.82 -15.09
N LYS A 28 -1.67 11.93 -13.81
CA LYS A 28 -2.42 13.08 -13.25
C LYS A 28 -1.51 14.23 -12.79
N GLY A 29 -0.21 14.13 -13.01
CA GLY A 29 0.77 15.19 -12.71
C GLY A 29 1.26 15.21 -11.27
N ALA A 30 1.16 14.11 -10.52
CA ALA A 30 1.77 13.98 -9.21
C ALA A 30 3.28 13.66 -9.32
N ASN A 31 4.07 14.07 -8.32
CA ASN A 31 5.44 13.63 -8.11
C ASN A 31 5.40 12.35 -7.29
N VAL A 32 5.71 11.21 -7.88
CA VAL A 32 5.56 9.91 -7.24
C VAL A 32 6.91 9.25 -7.01
N LEU A 33 7.16 8.81 -5.78
CA LEU A 33 8.27 7.95 -5.41
C LEU A 33 7.73 6.55 -5.10
N ILE A 34 8.22 5.54 -5.83
CA ILE A 34 7.92 4.14 -5.55
C ILE A 34 9.08 3.46 -4.85
N THR A 35 8.78 2.59 -3.89
CA THR A 35 9.80 1.83 -3.17
C THR A 35 9.58 0.33 -3.30
N GLY A 36 10.65 -0.45 -3.13
CA GLY A 36 10.64 -1.90 -3.20
C GLY A 36 12.02 -2.49 -2.94
N ARG A 37 12.11 -3.81 -2.83
CA ARG A 37 13.33 -4.53 -2.44
C ARG A 37 14.11 -5.15 -3.61
N SER A 38 13.82 -4.78 -4.85
CA SER A 38 14.50 -5.27 -6.04
C SER A 38 14.72 -4.11 -6.99
N GLU A 39 15.96 -3.73 -7.14
CA GLU A 39 16.40 -2.67 -8.05
C GLU A 39 15.95 -2.95 -9.49
N GLU A 40 16.14 -4.17 -9.99
CA GLU A 40 15.72 -4.56 -11.35
C GLU A 40 14.24 -4.29 -11.59
N ARG A 41 13.37 -4.70 -10.64
CA ARG A 41 11.90 -4.48 -10.76
C ARG A 41 11.52 -3.01 -10.62
N LEU A 42 12.23 -2.26 -9.80
CA LEU A 42 12.03 -0.82 -9.67
C LEU A 42 12.41 -0.08 -10.94
N GLN A 43 13.54 -0.44 -11.57
CA GLN A 43 13.94 0.14 -12.85
C GLN A 43 12.91 -0.15 -13.96
N ASN A 44 12.41 -1.39 -14.04
CA ASN A 44 11.33 -1.74 -14.97
C ASN A 44 10.04 -0.97 -14.66
N ALA A 45 9.71 -0.77 -13.38
CA ALA A 45 8.55 0.03 -12.98
C ALA A 45 8.74 1.51 -13.31
N LYS A 46 9.94 2.07 -13.12
CA LYS A 46 10.28 3.45 -13.50
C LYS A 46 10.04 3.69 -14.99
N LEU A 47 10.49 2.79 -15.86
CA LEU A 47 10.25 2.88 -17.31
C LEU A 47 8.75 2.87 -17.67
N TYR A 48 7.94 2.16 -16.88
CA TYR A 48 6.50 2.06 -17.11
C TYR A 48 5.71 3.24 -16.54
N THR A 49 6.13 3.77 -15.38
CA THR A 49 5.36 4.75 -14.59
C THR A 49 5.89 6.18 -14.70
N ASN A 50 7.16 6.37 -15.06
CA ASN A 50 7.92 7.61 -14.91
C ASN A 50 8.01 8.13 -13.46
N ALA A 51 7.80 7.26 -12.46
CA ALA A 51 7.97 7.60 -11.05
C ALA A 51 9.46 7.54 -10.64
N ASP A 52 9.84 8.30 -9.63
CA ASP A 52 11.12 8.11 -8.96
C ASP A 52 11.15 6.79 -8.18
N ILE A 53 12.33 6.26 -7.92
CA ILE A 53 12.50 4.97 -7.28
C ILE A 53 13.49 5.05 -6.11
N LEU A 54 13.26 4.24 -5.07
CA LEU A 54 14.25 3.97 -4.03
C LEU A 54 14.17 2.51 -3.61
N GLU A 55 15.30 1.80 -3.69
CA GLU A 55 15.40 0.42 -3.24
C GLU A 55 15.61 0.34 -1.74
N PHE A 56 14.72 -0.37 -1.03
CA PHE A 56 14.94 -0.91 0.32
C PHE A 56 13.88 -1.95 0.67
N ASP A 57 14.20 -2.80 1.66
CA ASP A 57 13.19 -3.69 2.26
C ASP A 57 12.53 -2.98 3.44
N ILE A 58 11.20 -2.88 3.41
CA ILE A 58 10.41 -2.26 4.49
C ILE A 58 10.49 -3.05 5.80
N ALA A 59 10.93 -4.31 5.75
CA ALA A 59 11.18 -5.16 6.91
C ALA A 59 12.62 -5.06 7.46
N ASP A 60 13.48 -4.26 6.84
CA ASP A 60 14.81 -3.93 7.38
C ASP A 60 14.68 -2.78 8.37
N PHE A 61 14.37 -3.11 9.63
CA PHE A 61 14.07 -2.12 10.66
C PHE A 61 15.29 -1.30 11.10
N ASP A 62 16.48 -1.86 10.99
CA ASP A 62 17.74 -1.19 11.39
C ASP A 62 18.02 0.02 10.46
N ASN A 63 17.69 -0.11 9.19
CA ASN A 63 17.89 0.94 8.19
C ASN A 63 16.62 1.74 7.84
N LEU A 64 15.46 1.40 8.42
CA LEU A 64 14.17 1.95 8.01
C LEU A 64 14.08 3.47 8.17
N THR A 65 14.55 4.01 9.31
CA THR A 65 14.59 5.46 9.54
C THR A 65 15.49 6.18 8.53
N GLN A 66 16.65 5.60 8.19
CA GLN A 66 17.54 6.17 7.18
C GLN A 66 16.91 6.13 5.78
N ASN A 67 16.24 5.03 5.43
CA ASN A 67 15.56 4.90 4.15
C ASN A 67 14.36 5.84 4.05
N ALA A 68 13.61 6.06 5.14
CA ALA A 68 12.58 7.08 5.18
C ALA A 68 13.15 8.48 4.92
N LYS A 69 14.28 8.85 5.54
CA LYS A 69 14.97 10.14 5.26
C LYS A 69 15.33 10.29 3.79
N LYS A 70 15.90 9.24 3.16
CA LYS A 70 16.20 9.26 1.72
C LYS A 70 14.93 9.48 0.87
N CYS A 71 13.80 8.83 1.21
CA CYS A 71 12.54 9.10 0.54
C CYS A 71 12.13 10.58 0.64
N LEU A 72 12.32 11.17 1.81
CA LEU A 72 11.98 12.58 2.03
C LEU A 72 12.91 13.51 1.26
N GLU A 73 14.21 13.23 1.20
CA GLU A 73 15.19 13.99 0.42
C GLU A 73 14.84 14.01 -1.08
N ILE A 74 14.46 12.86 -1.65
CA ILE A 74 14.02 12.76 -3.06
C ILE A 74 12.79 13.63 -3.34
N LEU A 75 11.92 13.81 -2.34
CA LEU A 75 10.68 14.59 -2.44
C LEU A 75 10.80 15.99 -1.83
N ASP A 76 12.01 16.56 -1.75
CA ASP A 76 12.27 17.90 -1.19
C ASP A 76 11.70 18.09 0.22
N ASN A 77 11.73 17.05 1.04
CA ASN A 77 11.18 17.01 2.40
C ASN A 77 9.67 17.36 2.47
N ARG A 78 8.92 17.06 1.42
CA ARG A 78 7.47 17.29 1.35
C ARG A 78 6.76 15.99 0.98
N VAL A 79 5.78 15.59 1.76
CA VAL A 79 4.89 14.47 1.48
C VAL A 79 3.44 14.94 1.63
N ASP A 80 2.60 14.61 0.67
CA ASP A 80 1.16 14.87 0.69
C ASP A 80 0.37 13.58 0.91
N VAL A 81 0.82 12.49 0.30
CA VAL A 81 0.15 11.19 0.37
C VAL A 81 1.17 10.08 0.62
N LEU A 82 0.85 9.19 1.55
CA LEU A 82 1.54 7.92 1.76
C LEU A 82 0.60 6.78 1.41
N ILE A 83 1.01 5.92 0.47
CA ILE A 83 0.28 4.69 0.11
C ILE A 83 1.09 3.50 0.61
N ASN A 84 0.64 2.91 1.70
CA ASN A 84 1.18 1.68 2.28
C ASN A 84 0.64 0.47 1.51
N ASN A 85 1.32 0.13 0.41
CA ASN A 85 0.92 -0.97 -0.46
C ASN A 85 1.84 -2.19 -0.34
N ALA A 86 3.08 -2.03 0.15
CA ALA A 86 3.98 -3.16 0.36
C ALA A 86 3.31 -4.27 1.19
N GLY A 87 3.37 -5.51 0.68
CA GLY A 87 2.76 -6.64 1.36
C GLY A 87 3.15 -7.98 0.75
N ILE A 88 3.06 -9.00 1.58
CA ILE A 88 3.27 -10.40 1.20
C ILE A 88 2.19 -11.28 1.83
N GLY A 89 2.02 -12.49 1.31
CA GLY A 89 1.09 -13.47 1.86
C GLY A 89 1.72 -14.85 1.94
N VAL A 90 1.38 -15.57 3.00
CA VAL A 90 1.67 -17.00 3.18
C VAL A 90 0.35 -17.71 3.49
N ARG A 91 0.18 -18.89 2.92
CA ARG A 91 -0.96 -19.78 3.18
C ARG A 91 -0.43 -21.04 3.85
N ALA A 92 -1.04 -21.41 4.96
CA ALA A 92 -0.73 -22.62 5.71
C ALA A 92 -2.00 -23.17 6.39
N SER A 93 -2.13 -24.47 6.51
CA SER A 93 -3.15 -25.09 7.38
C SER A 93 -2.81 -24.82 8.85
N VAL A 94 -3.77 -25.04 9.75
CA VAL A 94 -3.52 -24.81 11.21
C VAL A 94 -2.40 -25.70 11.72
N GLU A 95 -2.28 -26.92 11.19
CA GLU A 95 -1.23 -27.86 11.61
C GLU A 95 0.16 -27.49 11.08
N GLU A 96 0.23 -26.68 10.01
CA GLU A 96 1.49 -26.24 9.39
C GLU A 96 1.96 -24.87 9.84
N LEU A 97 1.24 -24.23 10.77
CA LEU A 97 1.61 -22.91 11.27
C LEU A 97 2.97 -22.94 11.96
N ASN A 98 3.81 -21.98 11.62
CA ASN A 98 5.12 -21.78 12.23
C ASN A 98 5.42 -20.30 12.44
N ILE A 99 6.30 -20.00 13.38
CA ILE A 99 6.62 -18.63 13.76
C ILE A 99 7.33 -17.85 12.65
N ASP A 100 8.16 -18.50 11.87
CA ASP A 100 8.94 -17.83 10.81
C ASP A 100 8.04 -17.23 9.73
N ASP A 101 7.00 -17.95 9.33
CA ASP A 101 6.01 -17.45 8.37
C ASP A 101 5.17 -16.30 8.96
N PHE A 102 4.81 -16.36 10.26
CA PHE A 102 4.18 -15.22 10.94
C PHE A 102 5.11 -14.01 10.95
N LEU A 103 6.33 -14.15 11.42
CA LEU A 103 7.30 -13.05 11.47
C LEU A 103 7.54 -12.46 10.07
N LYS A 104 7.74 -13.31 9.07
CA LYS A 104 7.93 -12.89 7.68
C LYS A 104 6.78 -12.00 7.19
N VAL A 105 5.54 -12.40 7.41
CA VAL A 105 4.36 -11.65 6.95
C VAL A 105 4.13 -10.41 7.80
N PHE A 106 4.22 -10.51 9.12
CA PHE A 106 3.98 -9.38 10.02
C PHE A 106 5.07 -8.32 9.92
N ASN A 107 6.32 -8.70 9.73
CA ASN A 107 7.41 -7.75 9.54
C ASN A 107 7.16 -6.82 8.35
N VAL A 108 6.64 -7.35 7.24
CA VAL A 108 6.32 -6.53 6.07
C VAL A 108 4.97 -5.83 6.24
N ASN A 109 3.89 -6.59 6.50
CA ASN A 109 2.52 -6.10 6.39
C ASN A 109 2.10 -5.19 7.55
N VAL A 110 2.72 -5.36 8.72
CA VAL A 110 2.30 -4.71 9.97
C VAL A 110 3.41 -3.82 10.53
N PHE A 111 4.54 -4.40 10.88
CA PHE A 111 5.59 -3.65 11.57
C PHE A 111 6.29 -2.66 10.64
N GLY A 112 6.72 -3.09 9.46
CA GLY A 112 7.37 -2.23 8.47
C GLY A 112 6.44 -1.11 8.01
N LEU A 113 5.20 -1.43 7.70
CA LEU A 113 4.16 -0.44 7.38
C LEU A 113 4.02 0.60 8.51
N SER A 114 3.94 0.14 9.77
CA SER A 114 3.73 1.04 10.91
C SER A 114 4.94 1.91 11.20
N LEU A 115 6.14 1.32 11.21
CA LEU A 115 7.37 2.03 11.50
C LEU A 115 7.72 3.02 10.37
N PHE A 116 7.50 2.66 9.11
CA PHE A 116 7.69 3.60 8.00
C PHE A 116 6.69 4.77 8.07
N THR A 117 5.42 4.48 8.37
CA THR A 117 4.40 5.52 8.55
C THR A 117 4.79 6.48 9.69
N LYS A 118 5.29 5.97 10.81
CA LYS A 118 5.78 6.77 11.95
C LYS A 118 6.79 7.83 11.50
N GLU A 119 7.71 7.50 10.59
CA GLU A 119 8.72 8.45 10.10
C GLU A 119 8.12 9.59 9.25
N ILE A 120 6.97 9.37 8.61
CA ILE A 120 6.29 10.36 7.75
C ILE A 120 5.36 11.27 8.55
N ILE A 121 4.78 10.78 9.66
CA ILE A 121 3.78 11.50 10.47
C ILE A 121 4.23 12.91 10.90
N PRO A 122 5.47 13.16 11.36
CA PRO A 122 5.88 14.49 11.79
C PRO A 122 5.69 15.58 10.72
N LEU A 123 5.97 15.25 9.44
CA LEU A 123 5.80 16.17 8.32
C LEU A 123 4.32 16.47 8.06
N LEU A 124 3.48 15.44 8.06
CA LEU A 124 2.04 15.60 7.85
C LEU A 124 1.41 16.42 8.98
N LYS A 125 1.81 16.18 10.24
CA LYS A 125 1.32 16.92 11.40
C LYS A 125 1.77 18.41 11.36
N ALA A 126 3.01 18.66 11.00
CA ALA A 126 3.53 20.04 10.87
C ALA A 126 2.76 20.84 9.81
N LYS A 127 2.44 20.17 8.68
CA LYS A 127 1.64 20.76 7.60
C LYS A 127 0.14 20.86 7.93
N LYS A 128 -0.35 20.11 8.93
CA LYS A 128 -1.77 19.95 9.27
C LYS A 128 -2.63 19.51 8.06
N SER A 129 -2.08 18.66 7.21
CA SER A 129 -2.73 18.14 6.01
C SER A 129 -2.02 16.90 5.52
N GLY A 130 -2.74 15.91 5.03
CA GLY A 130 -2.17 14.72 4.41
C GLY A 130 -3.18 13.60 4.24
N THR A 131 -2.77 12.60 3.46
CA THR A 131 -3.58 11.40 3.26
C THR A 131 -2.69 10.16 3.40
N ILE A 132 -3.16 9.17 4.15
CA ILE A 132 -2.54 7.85 4.28
C ILE A 132 -3.54 6.82 3.74
N ILE A 133 -3.13 6.02 2.77
CA ILE A 133 -3.90 4.90 2.24
C ILE A 133 -3.20 3.60 2.63
N ASN A 134 -3.86 2.77 3.39
CA ASN A 134 -3.39 1.43 3.72
C ASN A 134 -4.05 0.41 2.81
N ILE A 135 -3.27 -0.39 2.09
CA ILE A 135 -3.82 -1.47 1.27
C ILE A 135 -4.06 -2.70 2.14
N GLY A 136 -5.33 -2.87 2.46
CA GLY A 136 -5.86 -4.05 3.15
C GLY A 136 -6.10 -5.22 2.20
N SER A 137 -7.21 -5.88 2.40
CA SER A 137 -7.76 -6.97 1.59
C SER A 137 -9.17 -7.26 2.08
N THR A 138 -10.01 -7.97 1.31
CA THR A 138 -11.20 -8.62 1.87
C THR A 138 -10.86 -9.59 3.00
N ALA A 139 -9.61 -10.07 3.06
CA ALA A 139 -9.06 -10.81 4.20
C ALA A 139 -8.93 -9.97 5.48
N SER A 140 -9.09 -8.65 5.44
CA SER A 140 -9.21 -7.77 6.61
C SER A 140 -10.62 -7.78 7.22
N LEU A 141 -11.60 -8.35 6.51
CA LEU A 141 -13.02 -8.36 6.88
C LEU A 141 -13.47 -9.76 7.32
N LYS A 142 -12.89 -10.79 6.71
CA LYS A 142 -13.26 -12.18 6.96
C LYS A 142 -12.06 -13.09 6.73
N GLY A 143 -11.80 -13.99 7.70
CA GLY A 143 -10.82 -15.07 7.54
C GLY A 143 -11.29 -16.11 6.50
N TYR A 144 -10.33 -16.85 5.94
CA TYR A 144 -10.59 -17.92 4.98
C TYR A 144 -9.68 -19.14 5.25
N LYS A 145 -10.03 -20.30 4.70
CA LYS A 145 -9.26 -21.53 4.87
C LYS A 145 -7.79 -21.32 4.46
N ASN A 146 -6.86 -21.75 5.30
CA ASN A 146 -5.41 -21.62 5.15
C ASN A 146 -4.92 -20.14 5.14
N GLY A 147 -5.75 -19.20 5.60
CA GLY A 147 -5.47 -17.77 5.60
C GLY A 147 -4.98 -17.20 6.94
N SER A 148 -4.74 -18.03 7.96
CA SER A 148 -4.49 -17.58 9.34
C SER A 148 -3.42 -16.50 9.44
N ILE A 149 -2.27 -16.70 8.80
CA ILE A 149 -1.14 -15.77 8.84
C ILE A 149 -1.47 -14.47 8.09
N TYR A 150 -1.95 -14.60 6.85
CA TYR A 150 -2.23 -13.44 6.01
C TYR A 150 -3.43 -12.63 6.52
N SER A 151 -4.57 -13.32 6.82
CA SER A 151 -5.76 -12.62 7.29
C SER A 151 -5.51 -11.91 8.61
N SER A 152 -4.84 -12.54 9.58
CA SER A 152 -4.53 -11.88 10.85
C SER A 152 -3.67 -10.63 10.66
N SER A 153 -2.69 -10.65 9.75
CA SER A 153 -1.91 -9.45 9.40
C SER A 153 -2.78 -8.35 8.79
N LYS A 154 -3.75 -8.69 7.94
CA LYS A 154 -4.65 -7.72 7.31
C LYS A 154 -5.73 -7.20 8.27
N PHE A 155 -6.19 -8.00 9.23
CA PHE A 155 -7.00 -7.51 10.36
C PHE A 155 -6.20 -6.53 11.23
N ALA A 156 -4.92 -6.82 11.50
CA ALA A 156 -4.06 -5.90 12.22
C ALA A 156 -3.91 -4.55 11.49
N VAL A 157 -3.71 -4.55 10.18
CA VAL A 157 -3.68 -3.31 9.35
C VAL A 157 -5.00 -2.55 9.47
N ARG A 158 -6.14 -3.24 9.48
CA ARG A 158 -7.46 -2.59 9.65
C ARG A 158 -7.57 -1.92 11.01
N CYS A 159 -7.16 -2.60 12.08
CA CYS A 159 -7.15 -2.04 13.42
C CYS A 159 -6.24 -0.81 13.50
N LEU A 160 -5.00 -0.89 13.00
CA LEU A 160 -4.07 0.23 12.93
C LEU A 160 -4.66 1.42 12.15
N THR A 161 -5.32 1.17 11.02
CA THR A 161 -5.99 2.21 10.24
C THR A 161 -7.02 2.96 11.07
N GLN A 162 -7.86 2.25 11.83
CA GLN A 162 -8.88 2.84 12.69
C GLN A 162 -8.26 3.65 13.85
N CYS A 163 -7.20 3.14 14.49
CA CYS A 163 -6.46 3.86 15.51
C CYS A 163 -5.89 5.17 14.94
N TRP A 164 -5.24 5.12 13.78
CA TRP A 164 -4.65 6.29 13.15
C TRP A 164 -5.70 7.28 12.64
N GLN A 165 -6.88 6.82 12.24
CA GLN A 165 -8.03 7.71 11.96
C GLN A 165 -8.38 8.55 13.19
N ALA A 166 -8.46 7.92 14.35
CA ALA A 166 -8.79 8.62 15.60
C ALA A 166 -7.68 9.60 16.02
N GLU A 167 -6.42 9.18 15.91
CA GLU A 167 -5.26 9.96 16.35
C GLU A 167 -4.92 11.15 15.43
N LEU A 168 -5.14 11.01 14.11
CA LEU A 168 -4.61 11.95 13.12
C LEU A 168 -5.66 12.93 12.56
N ARG A 169 -6.95 12.66 12.73
CA ARG A 169 -8.04 13.59 12.33
C ARG A 169 -7.92 14.99 12.94
N PRO A 170 -7.50 15.18 14.20
CA PRO A 170 -7.29 16.52 14.74
C PRO A 170 -6.23 17.35 14.00
N PHE A 171 -5.39 16.70 13.20
CA PHE A 171 -4.36 17.33 12.36
C PHE A 171 -4.78 17.43 10.88
N ASN A 172 -6.05 17.23 10.54
CA ASN A 172 -6.55 17.21 9.17
C ASN A 172 -5.83 16.14 8.28
N ILE A 173 -5.38 15.05 8.88
CA ILE A 173 -4.77 13.93 8.17
C ILE A 173 -5.84 12.85 7.98
N ARG A 174 -6.12 12.51 6.74
CA ARG A 174 -7.06 11.44 6.37
C ARG A 174 -6.34 10.11 6.36
N VAL A 175 -6.91 9.11 6.99
CA VAL A 175 -6.38 7.74 6.95
C VAL A 175 -7.47 6.84 6.41
N SER A 176 -7.19 6.13 5.33
CA SER A 176 -8.15 5.27 4.63
C SER A 176 -7.60 3.86 4.45
N GLN A 177 -8.49 2.89 4.39
CA GLN A 177 -8.14 1.53 3.98
C GLN A 177 -8.87 1.15 2.70
N VAL A 178 -8.13 0.62 1.73
CA VAL A 178 -8.70 0.00 0.53
C VAL A 178 -8.54 -1.51 0.63
N ASN A 179 -9.65 -2.24 0.52
CA ASN A 179 -9.72 -3.69 0.65
C ASN A 179 -10.06 -4.34 -0.70
N PRO A 180 -9.06 -4.68 -1.52
CA PRO A 180 -9.29 -5.44 -2.74
C PRO A 180 -9.79 -6.86 -2.43
N SER A 181 -10.70 -7.37 -3.24
CA SER A 181 -10.95 -8.81 -3.34
C SER A 181 -9.85 -9.47 -4.19
N GLU A 182 -10.12 -10.59 -4.84
CA GLU A 182 -9.11 -11.26 -5.66
C GLU A 182 -8.74 -10.42 -6.89
N VAL A 183 -7.47 -10.04 -6.99
CA VAL A 183 -6.89 -9.29 -8.11
C VAL A 183 -5.87 -10.17 -8.83
N THR A 184 -5.88 -10.16 -10.15
CA THR A 184 -4.90 -10.89 -10.97
C THR A 184 -3.56 -10.16 -10.96
N THR A 185 -2.71 -10.53 -9.99
CA THR A 185 -1.37 -9.93 -9.78
C THR A 185 -0.32 -11.01 -9.53
N ALA A 186 0.93 -10.59 -9.47
CA ALA A 186 2.06 -11.41 -9.02
C ALA A 186 2.04 -11.76 -7.51
N PHE A 187 1.09 -11.25 -6.73
CA PHE A 187 1.08 -11.34 -5.26
C PHE A 187 1.09 -12.77 -4.74
N ALA A 188 0.29 -13.66 -5.33
CA ALA A 188 0.15 -15.05 -4.90
C ALA A 188 1.22 -15.99 -5.48
N ASN A 189 2.14 -15.48 -6.30
CA ASN A 189 3.18 -16.26 -6.97
C ASN A 189 4.52 -16.08 -6.25
N LYS A 190 5.18 -17.20 -5.90
CA LYS A 190 6.51 -17.17 -5.25
C LYS A 190 7.56 -16.47 -6.12
N GLU A 191 7.51 -16.65 -7.43
CA GLU A 191 8.42 -16.06 -8.42
C GLU A 191 8.09 -14.59 -8.74
N ARG A 192 6.94 -14.09 -8.23
CA ARG A 192 6.47 -12.73 -8.49
C ARG A 192 6.31 -12.40 -9.98
N VAL A 193 5.89 -13.37 -10.77
CA VAL A 193 5.53 -13.21 -12.18
C VAL A 193 4.10 -12.70 -12.27
N GLU A 194 3.87 -11.65 -13.06
CA GLU A 194 2.53 -11.11 -13.29
C GLU A 194 1.64 -12.14 -13.99
N ARG A 195 0.42 -12.29 -13.50
CA ARG A 195 -0.57 -13.23 -14.04
C ARG A 195 -1.31 -12.57 -15.19
N LYS A 196 -1.70 -13.37 -16.18
CA LYS A 196 -2.64 -12.92 -17.24
C LYS A 196 -3.97 -12.51 -16.59
N GLU A 197 -4.57 -11.46 -17.11
CA GLU A 197 -5.90 -11.00 -16.69
C GLU A 197 -6.94 -12.13 -16.90
N ILE A 198 -7.83 -12.26 -15.93
CA ILE A 198 -8.94 -13.21 -15.98
C ILE A 198 -10.21 -12.36 -16.05
N HIS A 199 -11.05 -12.60 -17.03
CA HIS A 199 -12.21 -11.75 -17.38
C HIS A 199 -13.15 -11.43 -16.22
N ASN A 200 -13.36 -12.38 -15.31
CA ASN A 200 -14.27 -12.25 -14.17
C ASN A 200 -13.58 -11.88 -12.85
N LYS A 201 -12.30 -11.51 -12.88
CA LYS A 201 -11.53 -11.07 -11.72
C LYS A 201 -11.16 -9.59 -11.86
N LEU A 202 -10.91 -8.94 -10.73
CA LEU A 202 -10.36 -7.59 -10.74
C LEU A 202 -8.97 -7.58 -11.34
N THR A 203 -8.66 -6.50 -12.02
CA THR A 203 -7.31 -6.14 -12.45
C THR A 203 -6.72 -5.09 -11.50
N VAL A 204 -5.47 -4.75 -11.71
CA VAL A 204 -4.81 -3.67 -10.94
C VAL A 204 -5.41 -2.30 -11.23
N ARG A 205 -6.05 -2.12 -12.40
CA ARG A 205 -6.61 -0.83 -12.84
C ARG A 205 -7.82 -0.40 -12.00
N GLU A 206 -8.75 -1.32 -11.71
CA GLU A 206 -9.91 -1.00 -10.87
C GLU A 206 -9.48 -0.60 -9.46
N ILE A 207 -8.42 -1.25 -8.93
CA ILE A 207 -7.91 -0.92 -7.60
C ILE A 207 -7.16 0.41 -7.61
N ALA A 208 -6.33 0.67 -8.62
CA ALA A 208 -5.66 1.96 -8.78
C ALA A 208 -6.69 3.10 -8.90
N HIS A 209 -7.76 2.90 -9.71
CA HIS A 209 -8.86 3.86 -9.82
C HIS A 209 -9.52 4.13 -8.45
N ALA A 210 -9.81 3.10 -7.68
CA ALA A 210 -10.43 3.22 -6.36
C ALA A 210 -9.52 3.98 -5.38
N ILE A 211 -8.21 3.71 -5.38
CA ILE A 211 -7.23 4.42 -4.56
C ILE A 211 -7.17 5.90 -4.94
N VAL A 212 -7.02 6.19 -6.22
CA VAL A 212 -6.95 7.58 -6.72
C VAL A 212 -8.22 8.34 -6.39
N SER A 213 -9.40 7.75 -6.60
CA SER A 213 -10.70 8.37 -6.28
C SER A 213 -10.83 8.68 -4.78
N ALA A 214 -10.33 7.79 -3.91
CA ALA A 214 -10.32 8.04 -2.46
C ALA A 214 -9.40 9.22 -2.07
N ILE A 215 -8.26 9.39 -2.77
CA ILE A 215 -7.33 10.52 -2.57
C ILE A 215 -7.97 11.82 -3.08
N GLU A 216 -8.60 11.81 -4.24
CA GLU A 216 -9.17 13.00 -4.92
C GLU A 216 -10.44 13.53 -4.25
N MET A 217 -11.03 12.81 -3.30
CA MET A 217 -12.19 13.29 -2.56
C MET A 217 -11.95 14.68 -1.95
N ASP A 218 -13.00 15.54 -1.94
CA ASP A 218 -12.94 16.88 -1.35
C ASP A 218 -12.45 16.85 0.10
N ASP A 219 -11.66 17.85 0.50
CA ASP A 219 -10.97 17.87 1.79
C ASP A 219 -11.90 17.92 3.02
N ARG A 220 -13.18 18.23 2.85
CA ARG A 220 -14.18 18.20 3.92
C ARG A 220 -14.57 16.79 4.36
N GLY A 221 -14.25 15.77 3.57
CA GLY A 221 -14.57 14.38 3.87
C GLY A 221 -13.47 13.42 3.42
N PHE A 222 -13.62 12.16 3.80
CA PHE A 222 -12.79 11.08 3.29
C PHE A 222 -13.54 9.74 3.36
N ILE A 223 -13.16 8.83 2.50
CA ILE A 223 -13.61 7.44 2.54
C ILE A 223 -12.74 6.72 3.56
N ASN A 224 -13.29 6.35 4.70
CA ASN A 224 -12.53 5.70 5.78
C ASN A 224 -12.16 4.25 5.46
N GLU A 225 -13.02 3.52 4.76
CA GLU A 225 -12.79 2.15 4.31
C GLU A 225 -13.53 1.92 2.97
N LEU A 226 -12.84 1.34 1.99
CA LEU A 226 -13.36 1.05 0.66
C LEU A 226 -13.13 -0.42 0.30
N ASN A 227 -14.21 -1.16 0.07
CA ASN A 227 -14.18 -2.56 -0.31
C ASN A 227 -14.44 -2.69 -1.80
N VAL A 228 -13.50 -3.29 -2.55
CA VAL A 228 -13.58 -3.43 -4.02
C VAL A 228 -13.72 -4.90 -4.38
N TRP A 229 -14.86 -5.25 -4.98
CA TRP A 229 -15.22 -6.63 -5.34
C TRP A 229 -15.41 -6.76 -6.85
N ALA A 230 -15.05 -7.92 -7.40
CA ALA A 230 -15.46 -8.28 -8.75
C ALA A 230 -16.99 -8.45 -8.80
N THR A 231 -17.62 -7.94 -9.87
CA THR A 231 -19.09 -7.95 -10.00
C THR A 231 -19.64 -9.36 -10.05
N ASN A 232 -19.01 -10.26 -10.81
CA ASN A 232 -19.39 -11.67 -10.89
C ASN A 232 -18.15 -12.57 -10.96
N PRO A 233 -17.55 -12.95 -9.83
CA PRO A 233 -16.33 -13.74 -9.81
C PRO A 233 -16.56 -15.23 -10.12
N PHE A 234 -17.81 -15.67 -10.31
CA PHE A 234 -18.20 -17.09 -10.44
C PHE A 234 -18.50 -17.51 -11.88
N SER A 235 -18.54 -16.60 -12.82
CA SER A 235 -18.79 -16.87 -14.24
C SER A 235 -17.55 -17.25 -15.01
#